data_fd198b730f4b8aa0c0265c418c5bd2f7
#
_entry.id   fd198b730f4b8aa0c0265c418c5bd2f7
#
_cell.length_a   1.000
_cell.length_b   1.000
_cell.length_c   1.000
_cell.angle_alpha   90.00
_cell.angle_beta   90.00
_cell.angle_gamma   90.00
#
_symmetry.space_group_name_H-M   'P 1'
#
loop_
_entity.id
_entity.type
_entity.pdbx_description
1 polymer ?
#
loop_
_entity_poly.entity_id
_entity_poly.type
_entity_poly.pdbx_seq_one_letter_code
_entity_poly.pdbx_strand_id
1 'polypeptide(L)'
;PTPIVQTKPLERITVRLLLEHASSPYEVRQLGIEGIIALFHQHDVACGLRTAQRIVDCANQALPAPRALVAVYQQGLRQLCQDEQHWLARQAQHEAQLTRLVQETPARFLLSIKGISPTFAAYYLSLVGAPSFFDWADQVWAYIGFDPIQSQSGDSNPTQRLCISRRGDPFYRNVLTWMACLVAGHHPAFGLTFIQAEQRGLGLWGAAIHTAHKLNRTCFRLLLDQRPYNDTTHPD
;
A
#
# COMPACT_ATOMS: atom_id res chain seq x y z
N PRO A 1 7.93 -22.73 -7.05
CA PRO A 1 8.67 -21.72 -6.35
C PRO A 1 7.68 -20.99 -5.45
N THR A 2 7.70 -21.31 -4.15
CA THR A 2 6.93 -20.63 -3.13
C THR A 2 7.31 -19.15 -3.14
N PRO A 3 6.34 -18.21 -3.14
CA PRO A 3 6.67 -16.81 -3.00
C PRO A 3 7.42 -16.61 -1.68
N ILE A 4 8.62 -16.06 -1.76
CA ILE A 4 9.34 -15.60 -0.59
C ILE A 4 8.46 -14.49 0.00
N VAL A 5 7.68 -14.85 1.01
CA VAL A 5 7.00 -13.86 1.85
C VAL A 5 8.12 -13.05 2.49
N GLN A 6 8.41 -11.87 1.95
CA GLN A 6 9.28 -10.90 2.59
C GLN A 6 8.59 -10.49 3.90
N THR A 7 8.85 -11.26 4.95
CA THR A 7 8.45 -10.89 6.29
C THR A 7 9.28 -9.67 6.65
N LYS A 8 8.66 -8.51 6.68
CA LYS A 8 9.28 -7.28 7.16
C LYS A 8 9.65 -7.51 8.63
N PRO A 9 10.92 -7.70 8.96
CA PRO A 9 11.34 -8.14 10.30
C PRO A 9 10.94 -7.12 11.39
N LEU A 10 10.92 -5.82 11.07
CA LEU A 10 10.57 -4.74 11.99
C LEU A 10 9.06 -4.68 12.33
N GLU A 11 8.19 -5.29 11.52
CA GLU A 11 6.76 -5.39 11.84
C GLU A 11 6.49 -6.42 12.95
N ARG A 12 7.46 -7.28 13.27
CA ARG A 12 7.33 -8.25 14.35
C ARG A 12 7.65 -7.60 15.70
N ILE A 13 6.67 -7.57 16.59
CA ILE A 13 6.82 -7.03 17.95
C ILE A 13 8.02 -7.64 18.69
N THR A 14 8.30 -8.92 18.49
CA THR A 14 9.45 -9.62 19.09
C THR A 14 10.79 -9.05 18.64
N VAL A 15 10.94 -8.73 17.36
CA VAL A 15 12.17 -8.12 16.83
C VAL A 15 12.33 -6.70 17.35
N ARG A 16 11.24 -5.94 17.37
CA ARG A 16 11.25 -4.56 17.90
C ARG A 16 11.67 -4.51 19.35
N LEU A 17 11.09 -5.35 20.21
CA LEU A 17 11.48 -5.44 21.63
C LEU A 17 12.93 -5.79 21.81
N LEU A 18 13.49 -6.72 21.02
CA LEU A 18 14.91 -7.02 21.06
C LEU A 18 15.77 -5.83 20.64
N LEU A 19 15.41 -5.10 19.59
CA LEU A 19 16.16 -3.92 19.16
C LEU A 19 16.14 -2.79 20.16
N GLU A 20 15.06 -2.63 20.92
CA GLU A 20 14.91 -1.60 21.95
C GLU A 20 15.69 -1.95 23.23
N HIS A 21 15.63 -3.21 23.69
CA HIS A 21 16.10 -3.62 25.00
C HIS A 21 17.39 -4.47 24.98
N ALA A 22 17.65 -5.19 23.90
CA ALA A 22 18.79 -6.07 23.76
C ALA A 22 19.32 -6.03 22.32
N SER A 23 19.74 -4.84 21.86
CA SER A 23 20.12 -4.55 20.48
C SER A 23 21.49 -5.09 20.07
N SER A 24 22.19 -5.80 20.94
CA SER A 24 23.48 -6.44 20.64
C SER A 24 23.54 -7.90 21.07
N PRO A 25 24.38 -8.72 20.40
CA PRO A 25 24.63 -10.08 20.86
C PRO A 25 25.16 -10.16 22.28
N TYR A 26 25.86 -9.14 22.77
CA TYR A 26 26.36 -9.07 24.14
C TYR A 26 25.22 -8.96 25.15
N GLU A 27 24.27 -8.06 24.91
CA GLU A 27 23.10 -7.88 25.79
C GLU A 27 22.18 -9.12 25.77
N VAL A 28 21.98 -9.73 24.59
CA VAL A 28 21.22 -10.97 24.47
C VAL A 28 21.86 -12.10 25.28
N ARG A 29 23.20 -12.26 25.20
CA ARG A 29 23.93 -13.27 26.00
C ARG A 29 23.84 -12.97 27.49
N GLN A 30 23.88 -11.71 27.89
CA GLN A 30 23.80 -11.29 29.30
C GLN A 30 22.40 -11.58 29.86
N LEU A 31 21.35 -11.34 29.11
CA LEU A 31 19.97 -11.67 29.49
C LEU A 31 19.75 -13.18 29.62
N GLY A 32 20.36 -13.96 28.73
CA GLY A 32 20.13 -15.40 28.68
C GLY A 32 18.69 -15.76 28.33
N ILE A 33 18.36 -17.03 28.43
CA ILE A 33 17.03 -17.54 28.06
C ILE A 33 15.95 -16.99 28.96
N GLU A 34 16.19 -17.01 30.29
CA GLU A 34 15.22 -16.56 31.29
C GLU A 34 14.96 -15.05 31.16
N GLY A 35 16.02 -14.25 30.99
CA GLY A 35 15.89 -12.80 30.80
C GLY A 35 15.12 -12.43 29.55
N ILE A 36 15.30 -13.16 28.44
CA ILE A 36 14.53 -12.94 27.21
C ILE A 36 13.06 -13.28 27.43
N ILE A 37 12.75 -14.39 28.08
CA ILE A 37 11.37 -14.76 28.39
C ILE A 37 10.72 -13.69 29.30
N ALA A 38 11.45 -13.25 30.33
CA ALA A 38 10.97 -12.20 31.24
C ALA A 38 10.72 -10.88 30.50
N LEU A 39 11.63 -10.46 29.63
CA LEU A 39 11.49 -9.26 28.80
C LEU A 39 10.23 -9.30 27.95
N PHE A 40 9.97 -10.39 27.24
CA PHE A 40 8.77 -10.51 26.44
C PHE A 40 7.48 -10.54 27.28
N HIS A 41 7.50 -11.22 28.40
CA HIS A 41 6.36 -11.24 29.32
C HIS A 41 6.03 -9.86 29.91
N GLN A 42 7.04 -9.03 30.21
CA GLN A 42 6.83 -7.65 30.67
C GLN A 42 6.09 -6.77 29.64
N HIS A 43 6.15 -7.13 28.38
CA HIS A 43 5.49 -6.44 27.26
C HIS A 43 4.28 -7.20 26.70
N ASP A 44 3.69 -8.11 27.48
CA ASP A 44 2.53 -8.93 27.08
C ASP A 44 2.73 -9.73 25.79
N VAL A 45 3.97 -10.09 25.48
CA VAL A 45 4.32 -10.88 24.30
C VAL A 45 4.66 -12.30 24.71
N ALA A 46 3.95 -13.29 24.17
CA ALA A 46 4.23 -14.68 24.41
C ALA A 46 5.59 -15.09 23.81
N CYS A 47 6.49 -15.59 24.65
CA CYS A 47 7.77 -16.13 24.24
C CYS A 47 7.99 -17.51 24.88
N GLY A 48 7.95 -18.55 24.07
CA GLY A 48 8.25 -19.91 24.53
C GLY A 48 9.75 -20.19 24.58
N LEU A 49 10.14 -21.17 25.40
CA LEU A 49 11.51 -21.61 25.61
C LEU A 49 12.30 -21.83 24.30
N ARG A 50 11.67 -22.48 23.32
CA ARG A 50 12.28 -22.75 22.01
C ARG A 50 12.67 -21.45 21.26
N THR A 51 11.83 -20.43 21.35
CA THR A 51 12.11 -19.14 20.71
C THR A 51 13.24 -18.39 21.42
N ALA A 52 13.20 -18.33 22.75
CA ALA A 52 14.26 -17.72 23.55
C ALA A 52 15.62 -18.42 23.33
N GLN A 53 15.64 -19.75 23.30
CA GLN A 53 16.85 -20.55 23.00
C GLN A 53 17.43 -20.16 21.63
N ARG A 54 16.59 -20.13 20.58
CA ARG A 54 17.06 -19.74 19.23
C ARG A 54 17.67 -18.34 19.18
N ILE A 55 17.09 -17.39 19.92
CA ILE A 55 17.62 -16.02 20.00
C ILE A 55 19.02 -16.04 20.65
N VAL A 56 19.19 -16.74 21.75
CA VAL A 56 20.47 -16.86 22.45
C VAL A 56 21.48 -17.61 21.59
N ASP A 57 21.09 -18.68 20.91
CA ASP A 57 21.96 -19.43 20.02
C ASP A 57 22.47 -18.57 18.85
N CYS A 58 21.59 -17.76 18.24
CA CYS A 58 22.00 -16.79 17.22
C CYS A 58 23.01 -15.76 17.77
N ALA A 59 22.77 -15.26 18.99
CA ALA A 59 23.71 -14.33 19.63
C ALA A 59 25.06 -14.99 19.93
N ASN A 60 25.09 -16.26 20.29
CA ASN A 60 26.32 -17.01 20.54
C ASN A 60 27.13 -17.26 19.27
N GLN A 61 26.48 -17.42 18.13
CA GLN A 61 27.10 -17.61 16.82
C GLN A 61 27.54 -16.28 16.18
N ALA A 62 27.10 -15.13 16.72
CA ALA A 62 27.43 -13.84 16.17
C ALA A 62 28.92 -13.53 16.31
N LEU A 63 29.52 -12.97 15.24
CA LEU A 63 30.92 -12.57 15.22
C LEU A 63 31.20 -11.51 16.30
N PRO A 64 32.34 -11.60 17.02
CA PRO A 64 32.73 -10.59 17.99
C PRO A 64 33.05 -9.27 17.28
N ALA A 65 32.52 -8.17 17.81
CA ALA A 65 32.81 -6.82 17.34
C ALA A 65 33.35 -5.96 18.48
N PRO A 66 34.21 -4.96 18.22
CA PRO A 66 34.71 -4.04 19.23
C PRO A 66 33.54 -3.36 19.99
N ARG A 67 33.58 -3.38 21.33
CA ARG A 67 32.49 -2.84 22.16
C ARG A 67 32.15 -1.39 21.86
N ALA A 68 33.16 -0.55 21.58
CA ALA A 68 32.94 0.85 21.23
C ALA A 68 32.11 0.99 19.94
N LEU A 69 32.39 0.17 18.93
CA LEU A 69 31.62 0.16 17.68
C LEU A 69 30.18 -0.32 17.90
N VAL A 70 30.02 -1.38 18.70
CA VAL A 70 28.70 -1.90 19.07
C VAL A 70 27.86 -0.82 19.76
N ALA A 71 28.44 -0.05 20.70
CA ALA A 71 27.73 1.02 21.42
C ALA A 71 27.20 2.10 20.46
N VAL A 72 27.98 2.50 19.45
CA VAL A 72 27.56 3.48 18.45
C VAL A 72 26.38 2.94 17.61
N TYR A 73 26.48 1.69 17.14
CA TYR A 73 25.38 1.08 16.39
C TYR A 73 24.12 0.88 17.23
N GLN A 74 24.25 0.52 18.50
CA GLN A 74 23.12 0.40 19.42
C GLN A 74 22.36 1.72 19.60
N GLN A 75 23.11 2.82 19.78
CA GLN A 75 22.50 4.15 19.88
C GLN A 75 21.77 4.50 18.58
N GLY A 76 22.37 4.25 17.42
CA GLY A 76 21.72 4.49 16.12
C GLY A 76 20.45 3.65 15.93
N LEU A 77 20.48 2.36 16.30
CA LEU A 77 19.32 1.48 16.21
C LEU A 77 18.17 1.93 17.10
N ARG A 78 18.47 2.31 18.35
CA ARG A 78 17.44 2.82 19.29
C ARG A 78 16.80 4.10 18.74
N GLN A 79 17.63 5.01 18.19
CA GLN A 79 17.11 6.23 17.58
C GLN A 79 16.19 5.93 16.39
N LEU A 80 16.59 5.02 15.50
CA LEU A 80 15.77 4.61 14.35
C LEU A 80 14.44 3.96 14.78
N CYS A 81 14.44 3.14 15.83
CA CYS A 81 13.22 2.57 16.38
C CYS A 81 12.28 3.66 16.95
N GLN A 82 12.83 4.66 17.64
CA GLN A 82 12.05 5.80 18.14
C GLN A 82 11.48 6.64 17.00
N ASP A 83 12.28 6.91 15.98
CA ASP A 83 11.85 7.66 14.80
C ASP A 83 10.75 6.91 14.06
N GLU A 84 10.87 5.58 13.89
CA GLU A 84 9.80 4.74 13.29
C GLU A 84 8.49 4.88 14.07
N GLN A 85 8.52 4.74 15.39
CA GLN A 85 7.33 4.88 16.24
C GLN A 85 6.70 6.27 16.11
N HIS A 86 7.53 7.32 16.09
CA HIS A 86 7.09 8.69 15.91
C HIS A 86 6.37 8.87 14.55
N TRP A 87 6.97 8.35 13.48
CA TRP A 87 6.37 8.44 12.14
C TRP A 87 5.09 7.64 12.01
N LEU A 88 5.01 6.44 12.60
CA LEU A 88 3.78 5.64 12.63
C LEU A 88 2.65 6.35 13.39
N ALA A 89 2.95 6.97 14.52
CA ALA A 89 1.98 7.75 15.28
C ALA A 89 1.47 8.97 14.48
N ARG A 90 2.37 9.69 13.80
CA ARG A 90 1.99 10.80 12.91
C ARG A 90 1.16 10.34 11.73
N GLN A 91 1.53 9.22 11.11
CA GLN A 91 0.73 8.63 10.02
C GLN A 91 -0.69 8.34 10.49
N ALA A 92 -0.87 7.68 11.63
CA ALA A 92 -2.19 7.38 12.19
C ALA A 92 -3.01 8.65 12.46
N GLN A 93 -2.38 9.72 12.96
CA GLN A 93 -3.04 11.02 13.17
C GLN A 93 -3.51 11.62 11.83
N HIS A 94 -2.66 11.62 10.80
CA HIS A 94 -3.01 12.15 9.48
C HIS A 94 -4.10 11.32 8.80
N GLU A 95 -4.07 9.99 8.94
CA GLU A 95 -5.11 9.10 8.42
C GLU A 95 -6.46 9.36 9.11
N ALA A 96 -6.46 9.60 10.43
CA ALA A 96 -7.66 9.96 11.16
C ALA A 96 -8.23 11.33 10.72
N GLN A 97 -7.37 12.34 10.54
CA GLN A 97 -7.76 13.65 10.03
C GLN A 97 -8.32 13.55 8.61
N LEU A 98 -7.62 12.81 7.74
CA LEU A 98 -8.05 12.59 6.35
C LEU A 98 -9.42 11.91 6.29
N THR A 99 -9.64 10.90 7.12
CA THR A 99 -10.92 10.20 7.21
C THR A 99 -12.06 11.16 7.57
N ARG A 100 -11.85 12.06 8.55
CA ARG A 100 -12.83 13.09 8.91
C ARG A 100 -13.12 14.02 7.74
N LEU A 101 -12.08 14.58 7.11
CA LEU A 101 -12.23 15.49 5.96
C LEU A 101 -12.96 14.84 4.79
N VAL A 102 -12.65 13.58 4.48
CA VAL A 102 -13.35 12.85 3.41
C VAL A 102 -14.84 12.74 3.69
N GLN A 103 -15.25 12.53 4.95
CA GLN A 103 -16.68 12.48 5.32
C GLN A 103 -17.41 13.80 5.10
N GLU A 104 -16.72 14.93 5.15
CA GLU A 104 -17.25 16.26 4.93
C GLU A 104 -17.34 16.65 3.43
N THR A 105 -16.81 15.79 2.55
CA THR A 105 -16.73 16.04 1.10
C THR A 105 -17.56 15.03 0.29
N PRO A 106 -17.84 15.30 -1.00
CA PRO A 106 -18.48 14.32 -1.88
C PRO A 106 -17.71 13.01 -2.01
N ALA A 107 -16.40 12.98 -1.71
CA ALA A 107 -15.60 11.76 -1.72
C ALA A 107 -16.08 10.68 -0.74
N ARG A 108 -16.90 11.04 0.28
CA ARG A 108 -17.54 10.07 1.17
C ARG A 108 -18.35 9.00 0.43
N PHE A 109 -18.93 9.35 -0.72
CA PHE A 109 -19.70 8.41 -1.52
C PHE A 109 -18.84 7.33 -2.18
N LEU A 110 -17.55 7.60 -2.41
CA LEU A 110 -16.61 6.61 -2.94
C LEU A 110 -16.34 5.48 -1.95
N LEU A 111 -16.46 5.76 -0.64
CA LEU A 111 -16.25 4.75 0.42
C LEU A 111 -17.32 3.65 0.41
N SER A 112 -18.41 3.82 -0.31
CA SER A 112 -19.42 2.78 -0.51
C SER A 112 -18.94 1.64 -1.42
N ILE A 113 -17.88 1.87 -2.21
CA ILE A 113 -17.26 0.81 -3.00
C ILE A 113 -16.25 0.07 -2.11
N LYS A 114 -16.46 -1.23 -1.87
CA LYS A 114 -15.51 -2.06 -1.11
C LYS A 114 -14.13 -2.04 -1.78
N GLY A 115 -13.10 -1.77 -0.99
CA GLY A 115 -11.72 -1.66 -1.46
C GLY A 115 -11.22 -0.22 -1.65
N ILE A 116 -12.11 0.78 -1.59
CA ILE A 116 -11.70 2.19 -1.56
C ILE A 116 -11.50 2.64 -0.11
N SER A 117 -10.27 2.99 0.24
CA SER A 117 -9.94 3.60 1.53
C SER A 117 -10.18 5.12 1.51
N PRO A 118 -10.26 5.78 2.67
CA PRO A 118 -10.33 7.25 2.75
C PRO A 118 -9.17 7.93 2.01
N THR A 119 -7.98 7.35 2.04
CA THR A 119 -6.79 7.86 1.32
C THR A 119 -7.01 7.84 -0.19
N PHE A 120 -7.53 6.74 -0.75
CA PHE A 120 -7.83 6.66 -2.18
C PHE A 120 -8.98 7.59 -2.58
N ALA A 121 -10.00 7.71 -1.75
CA ALA A 121 -11.10 8.64 -1.99
C ALA A 121 -10.60 10.09 -2.03
N ALA A 122 -9.71 10.47 -1.12
CA ALA A 122 -9.07 11.80 -1.10
C ALA A 122 -8.19 12.03 -2.33
N TYR A 123 -7.38 11.05 -2.73
CA TYR A 123 -6.56 11.16 -3.95
C TYR A 123 -7.43 11.33 -5.20
N TYR A 124 -8.51 10.56 -5.30
CA TYR A 124 -9.41 10.69 -6.45
C TYR A 124 -10.10 12.08 -6.46
N LEU A 125 -10.57 12.56 -5.32
CA LEU A 125 -11.14 13.89 -5.22
C LEU A 125 -10.10 14.97 -5.55
N SER A 126 -8.86 14.84 -5.11
CA SER A 126 -7.80 15.80 -5.44
C SER A 126 -7.44 15.81 -6.93
N LEU A 127 -7.56 14.68 -7.61
CA LEU A 127 -7.40 14.57 -9.06
C LEU A 127 -8.53 15.29 -9.81
N VAL A 128 -9.77 15.01 -9.43
CA VAL A 128 -10.95 15.56 -10.12
C VAL A 128 -11.16 17.03 -9.75
N GLY A 129 -10.79 17.42 -8.54
CA GLY A 129 -11.09 18.76 -8.00
C GLY A 129 -12.60 19.00 -7.87
N ALA A 130 -13.06 20.14 -8.28
CA ALA A 130 -14.49 20.36 -8.44
C ALA A 130 -14.99 19.51 -9.63
N PRO A 131 -16.03 18.67 -9.46
CA PRO A 131 -16.54 17.85 -10.56
C PRO A 131 -16.95 18.64 -11.82
N SER A 132 -17.19 19.93 -11.65
CA SER A 132 -17.49 20.87 -12.76
C SER A 132 -16.31 21.20 -13.67
N PHE A 133 -15.09 20.79 -13.33
CA PHE A 133 -13.92 20.99 -14.22
C PHE A 133 -13.89 20.00 -15.40
N PHE A 134 -14.63 18.92 -15.30
CA PHE A 134 -14.70 17.89 -16.33
C PHE A 134 -16.17 17.63 -16.66
N ASP A 135 -16.50 17.56 -17.96
CA ASP A 135 -17.87 17.24 -18.39
C ASP A 135 -18.20 15.74 -18.25
N TRP A 136 -17.15 14.88 -18.37
CA TRP A 136 -17.28 13.42 -18.29
C TRP A 136 -15.98 12.73 -17.84
N ALA A 137 -16.12 11.52 -17.36
CA ALA A 137 -15.02 10.74 -16.79
C ALA A 137 -13.84 10.48 -17.74
N ASP A 138 -14.10 10.41 -19.05
CA ASP A 138 -13.02 10.16 -20.04
C ASP A 138 -12.10 11.38 -20.19
N GLN A 139 -12.54 12.59 -19.85
CA GLN A 139 -11.65 13.74 -19.75
C GLN A 139 -10.67 13.61 -18.58
N VAL A 140 -11.13 13.10 -17.43
CA VAL A 140 -10.23 12.77 -16.30
C VAL A 140 -9.22 11.71 -16.73
N TRP A 141 -9.67 10.70 -17.46
CA TRP A 141 -8.83 9.62 -17.98
C TRP A 141 -7.74 10.14 -18.92
N ALA A 142 -8.11 11.03 -19.84
CA ALA A 142 -7.17 11.69 -20.75
C ALA A 142 -6.23 12.65 -20.01
N TYR A 143 -6.74 13.39 -19.01
CA TYR A 143 -5.96 14.34 -18.20
C TYR A 143 -4.79 13.64 -17.48
N ILE A 144 -5.01 12.43 -16.96
CA ILE A 144 -3.94 11.66 -16.32
C ILE A 144 -3.06 10.89 -17.32
N GLY A 145 -3.37 10.94 -18.61
CA GLY A 145 -2.56 10.39 -19.70
C GLY A 145 -2.73 8.90 -19.92
N PHE A 146 -3.92 8.38 -19.68
CA PHE A 146 -4.32 7.02 -20.08
C PHE A 146 -4.97 6.95 -21.46
N ASP A 147 -5.18 8.09 -22.11
CA ASP A 147 -5.70 8.16 -23.47
C ASP A 147 -4.79 7.40 -24.43
N PRO A 148 -5.36 6.59 -25.34
CA PRO A 148 -4.58 5.85 -26.32
C PRO A 148 -4.01 6.82 -27.37
N ILE A 149 -2.73 6.69 -27.65
CA ILE A 149 -2.08 7.37 -28.78
C ILE A 149 -1.56 6.34 -29.78
N GLN A 150 -1.63 6.69 -31.06
CA GLN A 150 -1.00 5.93 -32.13
C GLN A 150 0.45 6.39 -32.25
N SER A 151 1.42 5.52 -31.97
CA SER A 151 2.81 5.77 -32.29
C SER A 151 3.05 5.31 -33.74
N GLN A 152 3.01 6.25 -34.68
CA GLN A 152 3.44 6.03 -36.06
C GLN A 152 4.88 6.49 -36.18
N SER A 153 5.85 5.58 -36.16
CA SER A 153 7.15 5.81 -36.79
C SER A 153 6.99 5.41 -38.27
N GLY A 154 7.20 6.39 -39.15
CA GLY A 154 6.93 6.26 -40.56
C GLY A 154 7.85 5.29 -41.28
N ASP A 155 7.66 4.00 -41.13
CA ASP A 155 8.07 2.96 -42.06
C ASP A 155 7.16 1.74 -41.93
N SER A 156 6.57 1.42 -43.00
CA SER A 156 5.81 0.27 -43.56
C SER A 156 5.67 -1.03 -42.75
N ASN A 157 5.53 -1.03 -41.42
CA ASN A 157 5.21 -2.22 -40.66
C ASN A 157 3.88 -2.04 -39.89
N PRO A 158 2.83 -2.84 -40.18
CA PRO A 158 1.46 -2.60 -39.70
C PRO A 158 1.17 -3.00 -38.28
N THR A 159 2.15 -3.19 -37.42
CA THR A 159 1.94 -3.35 -35.97
C THR A 159 1.74 -2.00 -35.33
N GLN A 160 0.55 -1.42 -35.47
CA GLN A 160 0.10 -0.28 -34.70
C GLN A 160 0.09 -0.66 -33.21
N ARG A 161 1.15 -0.28 -32.48
CA ARG A 161 1.15 -0.39 -31.02
C ARG A 161 0.39 0.80 -30.45
N LEU A 162 -0.81 0.54 -29.95
CA LEU A 162 -1.51 1.51 -29.12
C LEU A 162 -0.73 1.68 -27.81
N CYS A 163 -0.25 2.88 -27.57
CA CYS A 163 0.41 3.27 -26.32
C CYS A 163 -0.46 4.29 -25.60
N ILE A 164 -0.32 4.39 -24.29
CA ILE A 164 -0.93 5.49 -23.53
C ILE A 164 -0.11 6.77 -23.69
N SER A 165 -0.77 7.93 -23.69
CA SER A 165 -0.12 9.24 -23.94
C SER A 165 0.92 9.61 -22.91
N ARG A 166 0.75 9.20 -21.65
CA ARG A 166 1.60 9.50 -20.49
C ARG A 166 1.79 11.01 -20.24
N ARG A 167 0.94 11.86 -20.79
CA ARG A 167 1.06 13.33 -20.66
C ARG A 167 0.76 13.84 -19.26
N GLY A 168 -0.11 13.14 -18.51
CA GLY A 168 -0.50 13.53 -17.17
C GLY A 168 0.48 13.04 -16.09
N ASP A 169 0.16 13.35 -14.84
CA ASP A 169 0.95 12.98 -13.67
C ASP A 169 0.96 11.46 -13.46
N PRO A 170 2.15 10.80 -13.44
CA PRO A 170 2.28 9.38 -13.19
C PRO A 170 1.77 8.95 -11.81
N PHE A 171 1.76 9.86 -10.83
CA PHE A 171 1.23 9.58 -9.49
C PHE A 171 -0.23 9.15 -9.56
N TYR A 172 -1.10 9.92 -10.23
CA TYR A 172 -2.52 9.59 -10.33
C TYR A 172 -2.79 8.35 -11.17
N ARG A 173 -1.98 8.08 -12.22
CA ARG A 173 -2.06 6.81 -12.95
C ARG A 173 -1.80 5.61 -12.03
N ASN A 174 -0.75 5.70 -11.21
CA ASN A 174 -0.44 4.66 -10.24
C ASN A 174 -1.55 4.51 -9.19
N VAL A 175 -2.04 5.62 -8.63
CA VAL A 175 -3.13 5.61 -7.66
C VAL A 175 -4.37 4.89 -8.21
N LEU A 176 -4.83 5.27 -9.42
CA LEU A 176 -5.99 4.62 -10.03
C LEU A 176 -5.77 3.14 -10.34
N THR A 177 -4.59 2.78 -10.81
CA THR A 177 -4.25 1.38 -11.09
C THR A 177 -4.24 0.53 -9.82
N TRP A 178 -3.61 1.02 -8.74
CA TRP A 178 -3.60 0.34 -7.46
C TRP A 178 -4.98 0.25 -6.83
N MET A 179 -5.75 1.33 -6.90
CA MET A 179 -7.12 1.36 -6.43
C MET A 179 -7.98 0.31 -7.15
N ALA A 180 -7.81 0.18 -8.47
CA ALA A 180 -8.51 -0.82 -9.27
C ALA A 180 -8.13 -2.26 -8.87
N CYS A 181 -6.85 -2.54 -8.61
CA CYS A 181 -6.41 -3.85 -8.12
C CYS A 181 -7.05 -4.20 -6.77
N LEU A 182 -7.07 -3.25 -5.84
CA LEU A 182 -7.68 -3.46 -4.52
C LEU A 182 -9.19 -3.65 -4.62
N VAL A 183 -9.87 -2.80 -5.39
CA VAL A 183 -11.32 -2.91 -5.60
C VAL A 183 -11.67 -4.22 -6.30
N ALA A 184 -10.90 -4.66 -7.29
CA ALA A 184 -11.11 -5.95 -7.95
C ALA A 184 -11.01 -7.14 -6.98
N GLY A 185 -10.13 -7.05 -5.98
CA GLY A 185 -9.99 -8.07 -4.94
C GLY A 185 -11.13 -8.10 -3.90
N HIS A 186 -11.90 -7.01 -3.76
CA HIS A 186 -12.91 -6.87 -2.71
C HIS A 186 -14.34 -6.72 -3.24
N HIS A 187 -14.52 -6.36 -4.50
CA HIS A 187 -15.83 -6.08 -5.09
C HIS A 187 -16.12 -6.96 -6.31
N PRO A 188 -17.18 -7.80 -6.30
CA PRO A 188 -17.44 -8.80 -7.34
C PRO A 188 -17.52 -8.23 -8.75
N ALA A 189 -18.23 -7.11 -8.96
CA ALA A 189 -18.44 -6.52 -10.28
C ALA A 189 -17.13 -6.03 -10.93
N PHE A 190 -16.20 -5.51 -10.13
CA PHE A 190 -14.88 -5.09 -10.61
C PHE A 190 -13.92 -6.28 -10.73
N GLY A 191 -14.04 -7.28 -9.84
CA GLY A 191 -13.31 -8.54 -9.92
C GLY A 191 -13.61 -9.30 -11.21
N LEU A 192 -14.87 -9.39 -11.62
CA LEU A 192 -15.27 -9.98 -12.90
C LEU A 192 -14.66 -9.23 -14.08
N THR A 193 -14.71 -7.89 -14.06
CA THR A 193 -14.08 -7.07 -15.13
C THR A 193 -12.58 -7.34 -15.23
N PHE A 194 -11.89 -7.45 -14.11
CA PHE A 194 -10.46 -7.75 -14.04
C PHE A 194 -10.16 -9.14 -14.63
N ILE A 195 -10.85 -10.17 -14.17
CA ILE A 195 -10.67 -11.57 -14.64
C ILE A 195 -10.95 -11.68 -16.14
N GLN A 196 -12.02 -11.05 -16.63
CA GLN A 196 -12.34 -11.05 -18.07
C GLN A 196 -11.25 -10.38 -18.89
N ALA A 197 -10.65 -9.30 -18.40
CA ALA A 197 -9.54 -8.62 -19.06
C ALA A 197 -8.27 -9.50 -19.11
N GLU A 198 -7.96 -10.22 -18.04
CA GLU A 198 -6.87 -11.20 -18.03
C GLU A 198 -7.11 -12.35 -19.01
N GLN A 199 -8.33 -12.89 -19.05
CA GLN A 199 -8.71 -13.96 -20.00
C GLN A 199 -8.59 -13.52 -21.46
N ARG A 200 -8.75 -12.22 -21.75
CA ARG A 200 -8.49 -11.63 -23.07
C ARG A 200 -7.00 -11.45 -23.39
N GLY A 201 -6.10 -11.83 -22.49
CA GLY A 201 -4.66 -11.77 -22.69
C GLY A 201 -4.00 -10.41 -22.40
N LEU A 202 -4.68 -9.50 -21.69
CA LEU A 202 -4.11 -8.18 -21.36
C LEU A 202 -3.00 -8.24 -20.30
N GLY A 203 -2.85 -9.36 -19.61
CA GLY A 203 -1.94 -9.52 -18.48
C GLY A 203 -2.35 -8.67 -17.27
N LEU A 204 -1.66 -8.85 -16.13
CA LEU A 204 -2.01 -8.25 -14.84
C LEU A 204 -2.20 -6.72 -14.91
N TRP A 205 -1.24 -6.01 -15.47
CA TRP A 205 -1.28 -4.54 -15.54
C TRP A 205 -2.31 -4.03 -16.55
N GLY A 206 -2.47 -4.73 -17.67
CA GLY A 206 -3.51 -4.40 -18.65
C GLY A 206 -4.92 -4.58 -18.07
N ALA A 207 -5.16 -5.67 -17.33
CA ALA A 207 -6.40 -5.92 -16.62
C ALA A 207 -6.66 -4.86 -15.54
N ALA A 208 -5.62 -4.46 -14.81
CA ALA A 208 -5.71 -3.39 -13.81
C ALA A 208 -6.12 -2.04 -14.45
N ILE A 209 -5.49 -1.66 -15.56
CA ILE A 209 -5.81 -0.43 -16.29
C ILE A 209 -7.24 -0.49 -16.87
N HIS A 210 -7.64 -1.63 -17.42
CA HIS A 210 -9.00 -1.81 -17.92
C HIS A 210 -10.05 -1.66 -16.82
N THR A 211 -9.79 -2.25 -15.66
CA THR A 211 -10.65 -2.12 -14.47
C THR A 211 -10.62 -0.69 -13.91
N ALA A 212 -9.46 -0.02 -13.94
CA ALA A 212 -9.31 1.38 -13.54
C ALA A 212 -10.15 2.33 -14.38
N HIS A 213 -10.32 2.04 -15.68
CA HIS A 213 -11.19 2.82 -16.55
C HIS A 213 -12.66 2.74 -16.11
N LYS A 214 -13.18 1.52 -15.88
CA LYS A 214 -14.52 1.32 -15.32
C LYS A 214 -14.66 2.01 -13.96
N LEU A 215 -13.68 1.84 -13.09
CA LEU A 215 -13.68 2.45 -11.76
C LEU A 215 -13.68 3.97 -11.83
N ASN A 216 -12.88 4.58 -12.72
CA ASN A 216 -12.88 6.03 -12.95
C ASN A 216 -14.28 6.54 -13.32
N ARG A 217 -14.94 5.89 -14.27
CA ARG A 217 -16.31 6.27 -14.68
C ARG A 217 -17.29 6.17 -13.52
N THR A 218 -17.19 5.11 -12.74
CA THR A 218 -18.06 4.92 -11.55
C THR A 218 -17.78 5.99 -10.49
N CYS A 219 -16.52 6.20 -10.12
CA CYS A 219 -16.15 7.20 -9.10
C CYS A 219 -16.56 8.61 -9.52
N PHE A 220 -16.32 8.99 -10.77
CA PHE A 220 -16.73 10.29 -11.30
C PHE A 220 -18.23 10.51 -11.20
N ARG A 221 -19.02 9.48 -11.56
CA ARG A 221 -20.48 9.52 -11.46
C ARG A 221 -20.96 9.67 -10.02
N LEU A 222 -20.36 8.94 -9.06
CA LEU A 222 -20.71 9.06 -7.65
C LEU A 222 -20.42 10.45 -7.09
N LEU A 223 -19.34 11.11 -7.53
CA LEU A 223 -19.05 12.48 -7.13
C LEU A 223 -20.09 13.48 -7.68
N LEU A 224 -20.54 13.30 -8.93
CA LEU A 224 -21.56 14.14 -9.55
C LEU A 224 -22.92 13.94 -8.90
N ASP A 225 -23.35 12.68 -8.78
CA ASP A 225 -24.69 12.33 -8.31
C ASP A 225 -24.82 12.44 -6.78
N GLN A 226 -23.71 12.54 -6.06
CA GLN A 226 -23.62 12.60 -4.59
C GLN A 226 -24.43 11.50 -3.90
N ARG A 227 -24.37 10.30 -4.41
CA ARG A 227 -25.07 9.12 -3.87
C ARG A 227 -24.13 7.93 -3.74
N PRO A 228 -24.41 7.00 -2.80
CA PRO A 228 -23.60 5.79 -2.64
C PRO A 228 -23.70 4.87 -3.86
N TYR A 229 -22.65 4.07 -4.06
CA TYR A 229 -22.63 3.03 -5.08
C TYR A 229 -23.73 1.97 -4.80
N ASN A 230 -24.42 1.57 -5.85
CA ASN A 230 -25.39 0.49 -5.80
C ASN A 230 -25.23 -0.37 -7.06
N ASP A 231 -24.96 -1.67 -6.89
CA ASP A 231 -24.74 -2.62 -7.99
C ASP A 231 -25.92 -2.69 -8.98
N THR A 232 -27.14 -2.38 -8.51
CA THR A 232 -28.36 -2.44 -9.35
C THR A 232 -28.57 -1.22 -10.24
N THR A 233 -27.91 -0.10 -9.94
CA THR A 233 -28.10 1.18 -10.65
C THR A 233 -26.96 1.56 -11.58
N HIS A 234 -25.87 0.80 -11.59
CA HIS A 234 -24.72 0.98 -12.47
C HIS A 234 -24.45 -0.30 -13.28
N PRO A 235 -25.38 -0.71 -14.16
CA PRO A 235 -25.05 -1.68 -15.19
C PRO A 235 -24.01 -1.05 -16.12
N ASP A 236 -23.17 -1.85 -16.74
CA ASP A 236 -22.04 -1.50 -17.62
C ASP A 236 -22.34 -0.44 -18.66
#